data_429600f69a742731218c8c1190dc7b19
#
_entry.id   429600f69a742731218c8c1190dc7b19
#
_cell.length_a   1.000
_cell.length_b   1.000
_cell.length_c   1.000
_cell.angle_alpha   90.00
_cell.angle_beta   90.00
_cell.angle_gamma   90.00
#
_symmetry.space_group_name_H-M   'P 1'
#
loop_
_entity.id
_entity.type
_entity.pdbx_description
1 polymer ?
#
loop_
_entity_poly.entity_id
_entity_poly.type
_entity_poly.pdbx_seq_one_letter_code
_entity_poly.pdbx_strand_id
1 'polypeptide(L)'
;VYILNKGVWVDPDAKPGYYTLKGTGRDGRALGEAYTTFPVLQGSGGYISREKHAITAKAGVGGSISPNGTRSITNGNNQNYTITANNGYKIADVLVDGKSIGAVASYKFVKVQTAHTIEARFATAPMKDPDTGFSDIAKSDYFYDAVKWAVGSKVTSGLTETTFGPQETCTRAQAVTFLWRAAGSPQTNSVDNPFTDVKRSDYYYQAVLWAVANNVTNGVSATSFDPNVTVQRDQVVTFLWRASGKPAAKADLAFSDLADGAFYADAVQWAVAHGITTGTSSTTFTPAGGCTRAQIVTFLYRSKN
;
A
#
# COMPACT_ATOMS: atom_id res chain seq x y z
N VAL A 1 -63.90 -10.49 -0.45
CA VAL A 1 -63.13 -10.93 -1.65
C VAL A 1 -63.54 -10.02 -2.79
N TYR A 2 -62.59 -9.41 -3.47
CA TYR A 2 -62.80 -8.50 -4.61
C TYR A 2 -62.14 -9.08 -5.84
N ILE A 3 -62.79 -9.02 -6.98
CA ILE A 3 -62.20 -9.39 -8.29
C ILE A 3 -61.74 -8.12 -8.97
N LEU A 4 -60.44 -7.99 -9.18
CA LEU A 4 -59.82 -6.93 -9.96
C LEU A 4 -59.34 -7.51 -11.29
N ASN A 5 -59.26 -6.71 -12.34
CA ASN A 5 -59.03 -7.06 -13.75
C ASN A 5 -57.92 -8.11 -14.07
N LYS A 6 -57.20 -8.65 -13.07
CA LYS A 6 -56.17 -9.70 -13.28
C LYS A 6 -55.99 -10.64 -12.03
N GLY A 7 -56.96 -10.74 -11.17
CA GLY A 7 -56.86 -11.67 -10.01
C GLY A 7 -57.96 -11.51 -8.97
N VAL A 8 -58.00 -12.48 -8.06
CA VAL A 8 -58.89 -12.45 -6.90
C VAL A 8 -58.08 -11.89 -5.72
N TRP A 9 -58.53 -10.79 -5.15
CA TRP A 9 -57.92 -10.27 -3.90
C TRP A 9 -58.74 -10.77 -2.71
N VAL A 10 -58.06 -11.35 -1.74
CA VAL A 10 -58.67 -11.84 -0.49
C VAL A 10 -58.26 -10.90 0.62
N ASP A 11 -59.20 -10.41 1.40
CA ASP A 11 -58.93 -9.58 2.55
C ASP A 11 -57.89 -10.28 3.50
N PRO A 12 -56.83 -9.58 3.95
CA PRO A 12 -55.87 -10.16 4.86
C PRO A 12 -56.50 -10.73 6.15
N ASP A 13 -57.60 -10.16 6.61
CA ASP A 13 -58.32 -10.58 7.81
C ASP A 13 -59.36 -11.66 7.54
N ALA A 14 -59.49 -12.15 6.30
CA ALA A 14 -60.41 -13.23 5.97
C ALA A 14 -60.03 -14.51 6.71
N LYS A 15 -60.97 -15.06 7.45
CA LYS A 15 -60.77 -16.32 8.19
C LYS A 15 -60.55 -17.48 7.22
N PRO A 16 -59.73 -18.48 7.59
CA PRO A 16 -59.64 -19.71 6.78
C PRO A 16 -60.99 -20.33 6.54
N GLY A 17 -61.26 -20.71 5.29
CA GLY A 17 -62.54 -21.28 4.90
C GLY A 17 -62.73 -21.37 3.40
N TYR A 18 -63.91 -21.83 2.99
CA TYR A 18 -64.31 -21.89 1.60
C TYR A 18 -65.17 -20.68 1.27
N TYR A 19 -64.83 -20.01 0.17
CA TYR A 19 -65.53 -18.81 -0.31
C TYR A 19 -66.09 -19.05 -1.71
N THR A 20 -67.33 -18.54 -1.93
CA THR A 20 -67.99 -18.59 -3.22
C THR A 20 -67.89 -17.25 -3.93
N LEU A 21 -67.48 -17.25 -5.17
CA LEU A 21 -67.43 -16.05 -6.00
C LEU A 21 -68.77 -15.88 -6.70
N LYS A 22 -69.41 -14.71 -6.51
CA LYS A 22 -70.57 -14.30 -7.29
C LYS A 22 -70.17 -13.21 -8.25
N GLY A 23 -70.39 -13.43 -9.57
CA GLY A 23 -70.12 -12.43 -10.58
C GLY A 23 -71.40 -11.74 -11.01
N THR A 24 -71.35 -10.40 -11.19
CA THR A 24 -72.40 -9.63 -11.87
C THR A 24 -71.85 -9.08 -13.16
N GLY A 25 -72.62 -9.17 -14.23
CA GLY A 25 -72.28 -8.57 -15.50
C GLY A 25 -72.26 -7.04 -15.45
N ARG A 26 -71.65 -6.43 -16.46
CA ARG A 26 -71.56 -4.96 -16.59
C ARG A 26 -72.93 -4.24 -16.61
N ASP A 27 -73.97 -4.95 -16.91
CA ASP A 27 -75.39 -4.53 -16.97
C ASP A 27 -76.13 -4.70 -15.64
N GLY A 28 -75.41 -5.10 -14.60
CA GLY A 28 -75.99 -5.35 -13.25
C GLY A 28 -76.76 -6.65 -13.16
N ARG A 29 -76.86 -7.49 -14.21
CA ARG A 29 -77.51 -8.80 -14.14
C ARG A 29 -76.55 -9.83 -13.54
N ALA A 30 -77.08 -10.69 -12.66
CA ALA A 30 -76.32 -11.85 -12.17
C ALA A 30 -75.93 -12.76 -13.33
N LEU A 31 -74.63 -12.95 -13.54
CA LEU A 31 -74.06 -13.88 -14.52
C LEU A 31 -74.12 -15.32 -14.01
N GLY A 32 -75.27 -15.82 -13.61
CA GLY A 32 -75.41 -17.17 -13.11
C GLY A 32 -74.45 -17.49 -11.94
N GLU A 33 -74.85 -18.29 -11.01
CA GLU A 33 -73.97 -18.71 -9.91
C GLU A 33 -72.99 -19.74 -10.41
N ALA A 34 -71.77 -19.30 -10.79
CA ALA A 34 -70.66 -20.23 -10.94
C ALA A 34 -70.04 -20.47 -9.56
N TYR A 35 -70.43 -21.59 -8.99
CA TYR A 35 -69.89 -21.99 -7.70
C TYR A 35 -68.47 -22.58 -7.89
N THR A 36 -67.46 -21.77 -7.76
CA THR A 36 -66.11 -22.24 -7.56
C THR A 36 -65.75 -21.98 -6.10
N THR A 37 -65.68 -23.03 -5.28
CA THR A 37 -65.14 -22.95 -3.94
C THR A 37 -63.64 -23.11 -4.01
N PHE A 38 -62.92 -22.17 -3.45
CA PHE A 38 -61.48 -22.28 -3.27
C PHE A 38 -61.13 -22.16 -1.79
N PRO A 39 -60.24 -23.00 -1.26
CA PRO A 39 -59.79 -22.86 0.14
C PRO A 39 -58.92 -21.62 0.29
N VAL A 40 -59.27 -20.76 1.25
CA VAL A 40 -58.33 -19.77 1.76
C VAL A 40 -57.56 -20.52 2.85
N LEU A 41 -56.39 -20.98 2.50
CA LEU A 41 -55.46 -21.56 3.48
C LEU A 41 -54.77 -20.40 4.21
N GLN A 42 -54.69 -20.54 5.52
CA GLN A 42 -53.80 -19.70 6.30
C GLN A 42 -52.36 -20.11 5.96
N GLY A 43 -51.86 -19.62 4.83
CA GLY A 43 -50.46 -19.75 4.52
C GLY A 43 -49.68 -18.90 5.49
N SER A 44 -48.54 -19.40 5.96
CA SER A 44 -47.47 -18.61 6.53
C SER A 44 -46.83 -17.73 5.41
N GLY A 45 -47.69 -17.04 4.66
CA GLY A 45 -47.25 -16.01 3.73
C GLY A 45 -46.66 -14.89 4.56
N GLY A 46 -45.36 -14.90 4.66
CA GLY A 46 -44.68 -13.81 5.29
C GLY A 46 -45.16 -12.52 4.62
N TYR A 47 -45.75 -11.66 5.43
CA TYR A 47 -46.19 -10.33 5.02
C TYR A 47 -45.02 -9.68 4.35
N ILE A 48 -45.05 -9.52 3.03
CA ILE A 48 -44.04 -8.68 2.37
C ILE A 48 -44.39 -7.26 2.77
N SER A 49 -43.81 -6.81 3.88
CA SER A 49 -43.93 -5.45 4.32
C SER A 49 -43.53 -4.53 3.16
N ARG A 50 -44.47 -3.72 2.69
CA ARG A 50 -44.16 -2.64 1.74
C ARG A 50 -43.50 -1.45 2.44
N GLU A 51 -43.23 -1.59 3.72
CA GLU A 51 -42.51 -0.61 4.50
C GLU A 51 -41.13 -0.37 3.87
N LYS A 52 -40.74 0.87 3.84
CA LYS A 52 -39.45 1.29 3.30
C LYS A 52 -38.69 2.07 4.35
N HIS A 53 -37.40 1.81 4.41
CA HIS A 53 -36.49 2.47 5.32
C HIS A 53 -35.51 3.35 4.55
N ALA A 54 -35.26 4.55 5.06
CA ALA A 54 -34.32 5.48 4.43
C ALA A 54 -32.88 5.12 4.80
N ILE A 55 -31.99 5.07 3.80
CA ILE A 55 -30.57 5.10 4.02
C ILE A 55 -30.03 6.39 3.43
N THR A 56 -29.42 7.23 4.26
CA THR A 56 -28.81 8.49 3.83
C THR A 56 -27.30 8.33 3.73
N ALA A 57 -26.77 8.47 2.53
CA ALA A 57 -25.35 8.41 2.25
C ALA A 57 -24.76 9.80 1.98
N LYS A 58 -23.60 10.10 2.58
CA LYS A 58 -22.85 11.34 2.39
C LYS A 58 -21.39 11.05 2.13
N ALA A 59 -20.77 11.86 1.28
CA ALA A 59 -19.33 11.88 1.07
C ALA A 59 -18.78 13.24 1.47
N GLY A 60 -17.68 13.24 2.22
CA GLY A 60 -16.88 14.44 2.51
C GLY A 60 -16.09 14.91 1.29
N VAL A 61 -15.39 16.05 1.45
CA VAL A 61 -14.48 16.56 0.42
C VAL A 61 -13.37 15.53 0.17
N GLY A 62 -13.00 15.31 -1.10
CA GLY A 62 -11.90 14.40 -1.49
C GLY A 62 -12.34 13.04 -1.99
N GLY A 63 -13.64 12.80 -2.16
CA GLY A 63 -14.12 11.53 -2.74
C GLY A 63 -15.61 11.48 -2.95
N SER A 64 -16.12 10.29 -3.24
CA SER A 64 -17.52 10.02 -3.52
C SER A 64 -18.01 8.74 -2.86
N ILE A 65 -19.32 8.66 -2.66
CA ILE A 65 -20.03 7.45 -2.27
C ILE A 65 -21.15 7.18 -3.27
N SER A 66 -21.33 5.94 -3.69
CA SER A 66 -22.37 5.57 -4.65
C SER A 66 -23.18 4.36 -4.13
N PRO A 67 -24.52 4.46 -4.12
CA PRO A 67 -25.33 5.65 -4.44
C PRO A 67 -25.18 6.75 -3.39
N ASN A 68 -25.29 8.03 -3.78
CA ASN A 68 -25.23 9.18 -2.87
C ASN A 68 -26.67 9.66 -2.57
N GLY A 69 -26.83 10.38 -1.45
CA GLY A 69 -28.10 10.92 -0.97
C GLY A 69 -28.98 9.87 -0.30
N THR A 70 -30.28 10.20 -0.16
CA THR A 70 -31.22 9.33 0.54
C THR A 70 -31.86 8.34 -0.42
N ARG A 71 -31.80 7.06 -0.07
CA ARG A 71 -32.47 5.94 -0.78
C ARG A 71 -33.52 5.30 0.10
N SER A 72 -34.67 5.00 -0.48
CA SER A 72 -35.76 4.28 0.18
C SER A 72 -35.70 2.79 -0.15
N ILE A 73 -35.34 1.98 0.84
CA ILE A 73 -35.08 0.54 0.69
C ILE A 73 -36.27 -0.24 1.26
N THR A 74 -36.83 -1.18 0.49
CA THR A 74 -37.91 -2.05 0.95
C THR A 74 -37.42 -2.90 2.13
N ASN A 75 -38.24 -3.03 3.15
CA ASN A 75 -37.94 -3.82 4.35
C ASN A 75 -37.42 -5.22 3.98
N GLY A 76 -36.33 -5.63 4.59
CA GLY A 76 -35.66 -6.90 4.35
C GLY A 76 -34.72 -6.93 3.12
N ASN A 77 -34.67 -5.89 2.30
CA ASN A 77 -33.75 -5.82 1.17
C ASN A 77 -32.34 -5.40 1.60
N ASN A 78 -31.37 -5.72 0.76
CA ASN A 78 -29.97 -5.30 0.92
C ASN A 78 -29.68 -4.03 0.13
N GLN A 79 -28.70 -3.25 0.58
CA GLN A 79 -28.18 -2.10 -0.17
C GLN A 79 -26.66 -2.05 -0.10
N ASN A 80 -26.01 -1.97 -1.26
CA ASN A 80 -24.56 -1.84 -1.38
C ASN A 80 -24.19 -0.36 -1.57
N TYR A 81 -23.03 0.00 -1.01
CA TYR A 81 -22.37 1.28 -1.22
C TYR A 81 -20.94 1.07 -1.65
N THR A 82 -20.47 1.87 -2.61
CA THR A 82 -19.07 1.92 -3.05
C THR A 82 -18.52 3.30 -2.70
N ILE A 83 -17.33 3.33 -2.09
CA ILE A 83 -16.63 4.54 -1.66
C ILE A 83 -15.37 4.70 -2.52
N THR A 84 -15.19 5.85 -3.15
CA THR A 84 -14.06 6.12 -4.04
C THR A 84 -13.40 7.43 -3.65
N ALA A 85 -12.10 7.40 -3.37
CA ALA A 85 -11.30 8.59 -3.15
C ALA A 85 -10.91 9.23 -4.50
N ASN A 86 -10.90 10.55 -4.57
CA ASN A 86 -10.37 11.31 -5.69
C ASN A 86 -8.83 11.24 -5.71
N ASN A 87 -8.24 11.61 -6.85
CA ASN A 87 -6.78 11.72 -6.96
C ASN A 87 -6.25 12.72 -5.90
N GLY A 88 -5.17 12.35 -5.20
CA GLY A 88 -4.61 13.13 -4.09
C GLY A 88 -5.35 12.95 -2.75
N TYR A 89 -6.31 12.02 -2.67
CA TYR A 89 -7.03 11.69 -1.44
C TYR A 89 -7.01 10.18 -1.17
N LYS A 90 -7.24 9.82 0.08
CA LYS A 90 -7.48 8.44 0.54
C LYS A 90 -8.74 8.40 1.39
N ILE A 91 -9.41 7.26 1.44
CA ILE A 91 -10.47 7.04 2.41
C ILE A 91 -9.84 7.11 3.80
N ALA A 92 -10.30 8.04 4.63
CA ALA A 92 -9.81 8.20 6.00
C ALA A 92 -10.62 7.33 6.96
N ASP A 93 -11.95 7.33 6.79
CA ASP A 93 -12.87 6.60 7.63
C ASP A 93 -14.24 6.47 6.94
N VAL A 94 -15.02 5.46 7.32
CA VAL A 94 -16.43 5.33 6.98
C VAL A 94 -17.21 5.16 8.26
N LEU A 95 -18.24 5.98 8.43
CA LEU A 95 -19.14 5.89 9.59
C LEU A 95 -20.47 5.28 9.15
N VAL A 96 -20.93 4.30 9.88
CA VAL A 96 -22.28 3.72 9.77
C VAL A 96 -23.03 4.02 11.05
N ASP A 97 -24.16 4.72 10.94
CA ASP A 97 -24.96 5.18 12.08
C ASP A 97 -24.11 5.95 13.13
N GLY A 98 -23.18 6.76 12.63
CA GLY A 98 -22.27 7.57 13.45
C GLY A 98 -21.08 6.80 14.05
N LYS A 99 -20.97 5.48 13.83
CA LYS A 99 -19.86 4.65 14.34
C LYS A 99 -18.85 4.38 13.23
N SER A 100 -17.56 4.55 13.53
CA SER A 100 -16.49 4.22 12.62
C SER A 100 -16.41 2.72 12.35
N ILE A 101 -16.24 2.37 11.07
CA ILE A 101 -15.97 1.01 10.58
C ILE A 101 -14.61 0.92 9.87
N GLY A 102 -13.80 2.01 9.95
CA GLY A 102 -12.50 2.12 9.32
C GLY A 102 -12.55 2.53 7.84
N ALA A 103 -11.39 2.55 7.20
CA ALA A 103 -11.22 2.97 5.81
C ALA A 103 -11.57 1.81 4.86
N VAL A 104 -12.86 1.67 4.51
CA VAL A 104 -13.34 0.61 3.61
C VAL A 104 -13.80 1.19 2.28
N ALA A 105 -13.53 0.51 1.16
CA ALA A 105 -13.95 0.92 -0.17
C ALA A 105 -15.40 0.52 -0.52
N SER A 106 -16.03 -0.32 0.29
CA SER A 106 -17.42 -0.73 0.10
C SER A 106 -18.07 -1.13 1.41
N TYR A 107 -19.40 -0.97 1.47
CA TYR A 107 -20.20 -1.43 2.59
C TYR A 107 -21.56 -1.97 2.10
N LYS A 108 -22.07 -3.02 2.76
CA LYS A 108 -23.34 -3.63 2.43
C LYS A 108 -24.25 -3.65 3.66
N PHE A 109 -25.35 -2.91 3.60
CA PHE A 109 -26.46 -3.13 4.53
C PHE A 109 -27.20 -4.41 4.13
N VAL A 110 -27.39 -5.30 5.08
CA VAL A 110 -28.06 -6.60 4.88
C VAL A 110 -29.40 -6.58 5.59
N LYS A 111 -30.48 -6.98 4.91
CA LYS A 111 -31.84 -7.08 5.45
C LYS A 111 -32.27 -5.81 6.20
N VAL A 112 -32.26 -4.66 5.49
CA VAL A 112 -32.59 -3.35 6.06
C VAL A 112 -33.99 -3.36 6.67
N GLN A 113 -34.08 -3.08 7.97
CA GLN A 113 -35.32 -3.06 8.76
C GLN A 113 -35.56 -1.76 9.50
N THR A 114 -34.57 -0.84 9.45
CA THR A 114 -34.63 0.48 10.08
C THR A 114 -33.98 1.51 9.18
N ALA A 115 -34.10 2.80 9.49
CA ALA A 115 -33.34 3.85 8.83
C ALA A 115 -31.87 3.82 9.25
N HIS A 116 -30.99 4.11 8.29
CA HIS A 116 -29.53 4.10 8.49
C HIS A 116 -28.86 5.35 7.88
N THR A 117 -27.65 5.59 8.31
CA THR A 117 -26.76 6.59 7.71
C THR A 117 -25.42 5.95 7.35
N ILE A 118 -24.79 6.43 6.28
CA ILE A 118 -23.42 6.10 5.94
C ILE A 118 -22.70 7.37 5.48
N GLU A 119 -21.54 7.66 6.09
CA GLU A 119 -20.73 8.83 5.79
C GLU A 119 -19.32 8.40 5.46
N ALA A 120 -18.83 8.77 4.27
CA ALA A 120 -17.44 8.54 3.89
C ALA A 120 -16.63 9.81 4.13
N ARG A 121 -15.49 9.65 4.83
CA ARG A 121 -14.52 10.72 5.13
C ARG A 121 -13.22 10.47 4.39
N PHE A 122 -12.62 11.54 3.88
CA PHE A 122 -11.39 11.47 3.12
C PHE A 122 -10.33 12.37 3.74
N ALA A 123 -9.07 11.99 3.59
CA ALA A 123 -7.91 12.79 3.93
C ALA A 123 -7.02 12.93 2.70
N THR A 124 -6.24 14.00 2.65
CA THR A 124 -5.22 14.13 1.61
C THR A 124 -4.25 12.94 1.66
N ALA A 125 -4.01 12.33 0.51
CA ALA A 125 -2.92 11.38 0.35
C ALA A 125 -1.68 12.16 -0.12
N PRO A 126 -0.48 11.85 0.39
CA PRO A 126 0.74 12.43 -0.17
C PRO A 126 0.80 12.11 -1.67
N MET A 127 0.98 13.14 -2.50
CA MET A 127 1.15 12.94 -3.94
C MET A 127 2.49 12.27 -4.19
N LYS A 128 2.50 11.17 -4.94
CA LYS A 128 3.72 10.53 -5.40
C LYS A 128 4.37 11.39 -6.47
N ASP A 129 5.69 11.55 -6.39
CA ASP A 129 6.46 12.11 -7.49
C ASP A 129 6.38 11.16 -8.71
N PRO A 130 6.06 11.65 -9.91
CA PRO A 130 5.83 10.79 -11.08
C PRO A 130 7.09 10.07 -11.57
N ASP A 131 8.27 10.62 -11.30
CA ASP A 131 9.55 10.06 -11.76
C ASP A 131 10.11 9.02 -10.80
N THR A 132 9.88 9.19 -9.49
CA THR A 132 10.40 8.30 -8.45
C THR A 132 9.33 7.36 -7.88
N GLY A 133 8.06 7.72 -7.95
CA GLY A 133 6.94 7.01 -7.35
C GLY A 133 6.79 7.24 -5.85
N PHE A 134 7.62 8.09 -5.22
CA PHE A 134 7.63 8.33 -3.79
C PHE A 134 7.04 9.70 -3.43
N SER A 135 6.47 9.80 -2.24
CA SER A 135 5.82 11.00 -1.73
C SER A 135 6.67 11.76 -0.71
N ASP A 136 7.78 11.18 -0.28
CA ASP A 136 8.72 11.72 0.72
C ASP A 136 10.00 12.26 0.08
N ILE A 137 9.97 12.55 -1.22
CA ILE A 137 11.09 13.08 -2.01
C ILE A 137 10.62 14.30 -2.78
N ALA A 138 11.36 15.40 -2.70
CA ALA A 138 11.13 16.60 -3.47
C ALA A 138 12.19 16.75 -4.58
N LYS A 139 11.82 17.38 -5.71
CA LYS A 139 12.75 17.67 -6.81
C LYS A 139 13.93 18.56 -6.39
N SER A 140 13.78 19.31 -5.32
CA SER A 140 14.83 20.15 -4.72
C SER A 140 15.83 19.39 -3.86
N ASP A 141 15.58 18.12 -3.55
CA ASP A 141 16.48 17.34 -2.70
C ASP A 141 17.78 17.00 -3.45
N TYR A 142 18.92 17.11 -2.76
CA TYR A 142 20.24 16.86 -3.36
C TYR A 142 20.39 15.41 -3.89
N PHE A 143 19.57 14.51 -3.39
CA PHE A 143 19.56 13.10 -3.75
C PHE A 143 18.47 12.73 -4.78
N TYR A 144 17.69 13.69 -5.28
CA TYR A 144 16.55 13.42 -6.17
C TYR A 144 16.94 12.59 -7.39
N ASP A 145 17.95 13.06 -8.16
CA ASP A 145 18.41 12.36 -9.36
C ASP A 145 19.00 10.99 -9.06
N ALA A 146 19.67 10.86 -7.92
CA ALA A 146 20.20 9.58 -7.45
C ALA A 146 19.08 8.57 -7.13
N VAL A 147 17.99 9.01 -6.50
CA VAL A 147 16.85 8.14 -6.25
C VAL A 147 16.12 7.78 -7.53
N LYS A 148 15.89 8.74 -8.43
CA LYS A 148 15.31 8.49 -9.75
C LYS A 148 16.13 7.44 -10.53
N TRP A 149 17.44 7.59 -10.56
CA TRP A 149 18.35 6.59 -11.14
C TRP A 149 18.23 5.23 -10.44
N ALA A 150 18.24 5.20 -9.11
CA ALA A 150 18.21 3.96 -8.34
C ALA A 150 16.91 3.17 -8.54
N VAL A 151 15.78 3.86 -8.73
CA VAL A 151 14.50 3.25 -9.10
C VAL A 151 14.54 2.73 -10.53
N GLY A 152 14.95 3.56 -11.48
CA GLY A 152 15.04 3.18 -12.90
C GLY A 152 15.99 2.01 -13.15
N SER A 153 17.09 1.95 -12.40
CA SER A 153 18.09 0.86 -12.45
C SER A 153 17.76 -0.32 -11.53
N LYS A 154 16.58 -0.34 -10.90
CA LYS A 154 16.12 -1.41 -9.98
C LYS A 154 17.05 -1.66 -8.78
N VAL A 155 17.83 -0.66 -8.39
CA VAL A 155 18.67 -0.71 -7.19
C VAL A 155 17.79 -0.72 -5.93
N THR A 156 16.70 0.03 -5.96
CA THR A 156 15.72 0.09 -4.87
C THR A 156 14.29 0.18 -5.40
N SER A 157 13.34 -0.29 -4.59
CA SER A 157 11.90 -0.09 -4.78
C SER A 157 11.26 0.73 -3.66
N GLY A 158 12.07 1.38 -2.81
CA GLY A 158 11.60 2.12 -1.63
C GLY A 158 11.55 1.27 -0.36
N LEU A 159 11.07 1.88 0.73
CA LEU A 159 10.68 1.19 1.96
C LEU A 159 9.25 0.66 1.85
N THR A 160 8.38 1.45 1.22
CA THR A 160 7.00 1.09 0.89
C THR A 160 6.74 1.45 -0.57
N GLU A 161 5.53 1.17 -1.06
CA GLU A 161 5.10 1.57 -2.41
C GLU A 161 5.06 3.10 -2.62
N THR A 162 5.13 3.89 -1.55
CA THR A 162 4.97 5.34 -1.58
C THR A 162 6.08 6.12 -0.90
N THR A 163 6.99 5.44 -0.19
CA THR A 163 8.06 6.11 0.56
C THR A 163 9.43 5.49 0.24
N PHE A 164 10.40 6.35 0.04
CA PHE A 164 11.80 5.98 -0.09
C PHE A 164 12.50 5.86 1.27
N GLY A 165 12.18 6.71 2.23
CA GLY A 165 12.83 6.82 3.52
C GLY A 165 14.23 7.43 3.44
N PRO A 166 14.41 8.65 2.88
CA PRO A 166 15.73 9.21 2.59
C PRO A 166 16.64 9.35 3.82
N GLN A 167 16.06 9.61 4.97
CA GLN A 167 16.78 9.81 6.24
C GLN A 167 17.00 8.52 7.04
N GLU A 168 16.33 7.43 6.65
CA GLU A 168 16.52 6.15 7.33
C GLU A 168 17.94 5.61 7.08
N THR A 169 18.60 5.14 8.14
CA THR A 169 19.89 4.49 8.02
C THR A 169 19.74 3.09 7.42
N CYS A 170 20.73 2.66 6.66
CA CYS A 170 20.78 1.32 6.12
C CYS A 170 21.51 0.35 7.03
N THR A 171 21.09 -0.93 6.96
CA THR A 171 21.90 -2.02 7.49
C THR A 171 23.01 -2.41 6.52
N ARG A 172 24.02 -3.16 7.00
CA ARG A 172 25.10 -3.67 6.15
C ARG A 172 24.55 -4.57 5.01
N ALA A 173 23.52 -5.38 5.31
CA ALA A 173 22.84 -6.20 4.30
C ALA A 173 22.17 -5.34 3.22
N GLN A 174 21.51 -4.25 3.59
CA GLN A 174 20.90 -3.34 2.63
C GLN A 174 21.95 -2.64 1.76
N ALA A 175 23.04 -2.20 2.34
CA ALA A 175 24.13 -1.53 1.61
C ALA A 175 24.74 -2.44 0.54
N VAL A 176 25.14 -3.67 0.90
CA VAL A 176 25.69 -4.62 -0.10
C VAL A 176 24.65 -5.04 -1.14
N THR A 177 23.37 -5.08 -0.76
CA THR A 177 22.28 -5.35 -1.72
C THR A 177 22.14 -4.24 -2.74
N PHE A 178 22.27 -2.98 -2.34
CA PHE A 178 22.25 -1.85 -3.27
C PHE A 178 23.45 -1.89 -4.22
N LEU A 179 24.66 -2.18 -3.71
CA LEU A 179 25.85 -2.33 -4.55
C LEU A 179 25.70 -3.47 -5.55
N TRP A 180 25.25 -4.63 -5.10
CA TRP A 180 25.03 -5.80 -5.94
C TRP A 180 24.01 -5.53 -7.05
N ARG A 181 22.89 -4.88 -6.71
CA ARG A 181 21.86 -4.49 -7.69
C ARG A 181 22.39 -3.47 -8.68
N ALA A 182 23.17 -2.49 -8.21
CA ALA A 182 23.83 -1.50 -9.08
C ALA A 182 24.86 -2.13 -10.01
N ALA A 183 25.39 -3.32 -9.68
CA ALA A 183 26.25 -4.13 -10.53
C ALA A 183 25.47 -5.07 -11.48
N GLY A 184 24.13 -4.97 -11.52
CA GLY A 184 23.28 -5.79 -12.38
C GLY A 184 22.84 -7.12 -11.78
N SER A 185 22.95 -7.26 -10.47
CA SER A 185 22.54 -8.48 -9.72
C SER A 185 23.19 -9.80 -10.23
N PRO A 186 24.53 -9.84 -10.42
CA PRO A 186 25.18 -11.04 -10.96
C PRO A 186 25.03 -12.22 -10.03
N GLN A 187 24.76 -13.40 -10.62
CA GLN A 187 24.67 -14.65 -9.85
C GLN A 187 26.06 -15.10 -9.43
N THR A 188 26.18 -15.56 -8.20
CA THR A 188 27.43 -16.07 -7.63
C THR A 188 27.20 -17.46 -7.07
N ASN A 189 27.45 -18.47 -7.91
CA ASN A 189 27.20 -19.89 -7.59
C ASN A 189 28.44 -20.67 -7.13
N SER A 190 29.63 -20.05 -7.19
CA SER A 190 30.93 -20.73 -7.00
C SER A 190 31.65 -20.36 -5.71
N VAL A 191 31.01 -19.61 -4.83
CA VAL A 191 31.60 -19.16 -3.56
C VAL A 191 30.82 -19.74 -2.41
N ASP A 192 31.52 -20.44 -1.52
CA ASP A 192 30.94 -20.92 -0.28
C ASP A 192 30.65 -19.72 0.65
N ASN A 193 29.56 -19.81 1.38
CA ASN A 193 29.21 -18.80 2.37
C ASN A 193 30.10 -18.98 3.62
N PRO A 194 31.00 -18.03 3.92
CA PRO A 194 31.84 -18.14 5.11
C PRO A 194 31.10 -17.76 6.41
N PHE A 195 29.93 -17.12 6.31
CA PHE A 195 29.26 -16.47 7.44
C PHE A 195 28.13 -17.33 8.02
N THR A 196 28.16 -17.50 9.34
CA THR A 196 27.16 -18.28 10.08
C THR A 196 25.85 -17.50 10.29
N ASP A 197 25.91 -16.18 10.21
CA ASP A 197 24.82 -15.23 10.39
C ASP A 197 24.14 -14.80 9.07
N VAL A 198 24.49 -15.44 7.95
CA VAL A 198 23.89 -15.24 6.62
C VAL A 198 23.30 -16.54 6.14
N LYS A 199 21.97 -16.62 6.02
CA LYS A 199 21.26 -17.84 5.62
C LYS A 199 20.88 -17.79 4.15
N ARG A 200 20.79 -18.97 3.51
CA ARG A 200 20.38 -19.08 2.10
C ARG A 200 18.98 -18.51 1.81
N SER A 201 18.11 -18.46 2.83
CA SER A 201 16.77 -17.88 2.75
C SER A 201 16.75 -16.36 2.82
N ASP A 202 17.85 -15.70 3.18
CA ASP A 202 17.89 -14.26 3.37
C ASP A 202 17.88 -13.54 2.02
N TYR A 203 17.14 -12.43 1.91
CA TYR A 203 17.01 -11.67 0.66
C TYR A 203 18.35 -11.12 0.16
N TYR A 204 19.31 -10.94 1.06
CA TYR A 204 20.64 -10.42 0.78
C TYR A 204 21.68 -11.52 0.55
N TYR A 205 21.32 -12.79 0.61
CA TYR A 205 22.27 -13.92 0.50
C TYR A 205 23.17 -13.81 -0.73
N GLN A 206 22.58 -13.65 -1.91
CA GLN A 206 23.33 -13.52 -3.17
C GLN A 206 24.20 -12.26 -3.22
N ALA A 207 23.73 -11.16 -2.66
CA ALA A 207 24.48 -9.92 -2.58
C ALA A 207 25.72 -10.06 -1.69
N VAL A 208 25.60 -10.75 -0.56
CA VAL A 208 26.74 -11.02 0.34
C VAL A 208 27.76 -11.94 -0.32
N LEU A 209 27.32 -13.05 -0.96
CA LEU A 209 28.25 -13.94 -1.69
C LEU A 209 28.97 -13.21 -2.83
N TRP A 210 28.25 -12.35 -3.57
CA TRP A 210 28.87 -11.51 -4.60
C TRP A 210 29.92 -10.57 -3.99
N ALA A 211 29.60 -9.96 -2.85
CA ALA A 211 30.51 -9.03 -2.17
C ALA A 211 31.78 -9.74 -1.66
N VAL A 212 31.67 -10.99 -1.20
CA VAL A 212 32.83 -11.84 -0.85
C VAL A 212 33.65 -12.20 -2.10
N ALA A 213 32.98 -12.70 -3.15
CA ALA A 213 33.64 -13.12 -4.40
C ALA A 213 34.44 -12.00 -5.06
N ASN A 214 33.99 -10.75 -4.92
CA ASN A 214 34.60 -9.57 -5.50
C ASN A 214 35.48 -8.79 -4.51
N ASN A 215 35.80 -9.37 -3.36
CA ASN A 215 36.61 -8.75 -2.30
C ASN A 215 36.07 -7.37 -1.85
N VAL A 216 34.76 -7.17 -1.94
CA VAL A 216 34.07 -5.95 -1.46
C VAL A 216 34.03 -5.98 0.08
N THR A 217 33.79 -7.17 0.64
CA THR A 217 33.80 -7.38 2.10
C THR A 217 34.39 -8.75 2.45
N ASN A 218 35.02 -8.83 3.63
CA ASN A 218 35.46 -10.09 4.26
C ASN A 218 34.68 -10.36 5.57
N GLY A 219 33.53 -9.68 5.75
CA GLY A 219 32.79 -9.72 7.00
C GLY A 219 33.33 -8.74 8.05
N VAL A 220 32.82 -8.85 9.25
CA VAL A 220 33.38 -8.21 10.47
C VAL A 220 34.33 -9.16 11.18
N SER A 221 34.19 -10.47 10.91
CA SER A 221 35.13 -11.53 11.27
C SER A 221 35.15 -12.60 10.16
N ALA A 222 35.97 -13.64 10.33
CA ALA A 222 36.03 -14.74 9.37
C ALA A 222 34.67 -15.48 9.22
N THR A 223 33.80 -15.43 10.23
CA THR A 223 32.54 -16.18 10.28
C THR A 223 31.29 -15.33 10.51
N SER A 224 31.43 -13.99 10.61
CA SER A 224 30.31 -13.07 10.81
C SER A 224 30.32 -11.91 9.82
N PHE A 225 29.16 -11.64 9.23
CA PHE A 225 28.89 -10.51 8.35
C PHE A 225 28.25 -9.34 9.07
N ASP A 226 27.48 -9.59 10.14
CA ASP A 226 26.65 -8.63 10.88
C ASP A 226 25.61 -7.92 9.99
N PRO A 227 24.68 -8.66 9.36
CA PRO A 227 23.78 -8.13 8.33
C PRO A 227 22.86 -7.01 8.81
N ASN A 228 22.45 -7.04 10.09
CA ASN A 228 21.45 -6.16 10.66
C ASN A 228 22.02 -4.91 11.34
N VAL A 229 23.32 -4.81 11.47
CA VAL A 229 23.97 -3.63 12.06
C VAL A 229 23.91 -2.47 11.08
N THR A 230 23.69 -1.27 11.59
CA THR A 230 23.76 -0.03 10.79
C THR A 230 25.11 0.10 10.11
N VAL A 231 25.12 0.23 8.80
CA VAL A 231 26.35 0.44 8.04
C VAL A 231 26.91 1.84 8.28
N GLN A 232 28.19 1.94 8.54
CA GLN A 232 28.89 3.22 8.72
C GLN A 232 29.32 3.82 7.38
N ARG A 233 29.53 5.12 7.34
CA ARG A 233 29.93 5.83 6.11
C ARG A 233 31.28 5.37 5.58
N ASP A 234 32.26 5.13 6.46
CA ASP A 234 33.57 4.57 6.09
C ASP A 234 33.44 3.19 5.44
N GLN A 235 32.53 2.35 5.93
CA GLN A 235 32.27 1.04 5.35
C GLN A 235 31.64 1.15 3.95
N VAL A 236 30.67 2.07 3.76
CA VAL A 236 30.00 2.24 2.47
C VAL A 236 30.99 2.71 1.39
N VAL A 237 31.79 3.73 1.68
CA VAL A 237 32.79 4.19 0.69
C VAL A 237 33.86 3.13 0.43
N THR A 238 34.24 2.35 1.45
CA THR A 238 35.18 1.24 1.30
C THR A 238 34.60 0.12 0.43
N PHE A 239 33.34 -0.26 0.63
CA PHE A 239 32.66 -1.25 -0.22
C PHE A 239 32.61 -0.78 -1.68
N LEU A 240 32.25 0.49 -1.88
CA LEU A 240 32.14 1.06 -3.21
C LEU A 240 33.50 1.13 -3.93
N TRP A 241 34.54 1.59 -3.23
CA TRP A 241 35.90 1.64 -3.73
C TRP A 241 36.44 0.26 -4.10
N ARG A 242 36.20 -0.75 -3.25
CA ARG A 242 36.57 -2.13 -3.51
C ARG A 242 35.81 -2.72 -4.70
N ALA A 243 34.49 -2.47 -4.80
CA ALA A 243 33.66 -2.89 -5.92
C ALA A 243 34.09 -2.25 -7.24
N SER A 244 34.74 -1.07 -7.19
CA SER A 244 35.32 -0.38 -8.35
C SER A 244 36.77 -0.84 -8.69
N GLY A 245 37.29 -1.89 -8.03
CA GLY A 245 38.62 -2.42 -8.30
C GLY A 245 39.74 -1.71 -7.54
N LYS A 246 39.45 -0.97 -6.49
CA LYS A 246 40.42 -0.23 -5.66
C LYS A 246 41.29 0.76 -6.44
N PRO A 247 40.72 1.63 -7.28
CA PRO A 247 41.51 2.56 -8.04
C PRO A 247 42.32 3.51 -7.12
N ALA A 248 43.58 3.70 -7.43
CA ALA A 248 44.39 4.67 -6.74
C ALA A 248 43.93 6.09 -7.06
N ALA A 249 43.75 6.90 -6.05
CA ALA A 249 43.45 8.32 -6.20
C ALA A 249 44.03 9.10 -5.03
N LYS A 250 44.38 10.35 -5.27
CA LYS A 250 44.81 11.29 -4.24
C LYS A 250 43.91 12.51 -4.29
N ALA A 251 43.47 12.95 -3.15
CA ALA A 251 42.75 14.20 -2.97
C ALA A 251 43.33 14.93 -1.75
N ASP A 252 43.34 16.23 -1.79
CA ASP A 252 43.64 17.06 -0.63
C ASP A 252 42.40 16.98 0.28
N LEU A 253 42.52 16.21 1.36
CA LEU A 253 41.42 16.01 2.32
C LEU A 253 41.49 17.10 3.39
N ALA A 254 40.43 17.89 3.51
CA ALA A 254 40.29 18.88 4.57
C ALA A 254 39.64 18.29 5.84
N PHE A 255 39.41 16.96 5.88
CA PHE A 255 38.68 16.33 6.99
C PHE A 255 39.61 16.08 8.18
N SER A 256 39.24 16.67 9.31
CA SER A 256 40.00 16.56 10.57
C SER A 256 39.62 15.33 11.39
N ASP A 257 38.62 14.60 11.01
CA ASP A 257 38.06 13.44 11.75
C ASP A 257 38.43 12.08 11.13
N LEU A 258 39.43 12.06 10.21
CA LEU A 258 39.97 10.82 9.68
C LEU A 258 41.13 10.35 10.55
N ALA A 259 41.10 9.07 10.95
CA ALA A 259 42.21 8.49 11.70
C ALA A 259 43.40 8.14 10.79
N ASP A 260 44.59 8.41 11.22
CA ASP A 260 45.81 8.05 10.49
C ASP A 260 45.89 6.52 10.30
N GLY A 261 46.21 6.11 9.08
CA GLY A 261 46.32 4.68 8.73
C GLY A 261 44.98 3.91 8.76
N ALA A 262 43.85 4.60 8.79
CA ALA A 262 42.53 3.94 8.80
C ALA A 262 42.31 3.09 7.57
N PHE A 263 41.62 1.96 7.71
CA PHE A 263 41.32 1.01 6.60
C PHE A 263 40.53 1.63 5.45
N TYR A 264 39.88 2.75 5.69
CA TYR A 264 39.07 3.50 4.74
C TYR A 264 39.77 4.70 4.11
N ALA A 265 41.03 5.00 4.49
CA ALA A 265 41.70 6.21 4.08
C ALA A 265 41.79 6.34 2.55
N ASP A 266 42.24 5.32 1.84
CA ASP A 266 42.33 5.30 0.37
C ASP A 266 40.94 5.41 -0.29
N ALA A 267 39.94 4.75 0.31
CA ALA A 267 38.57 4.82 -0.20
C ALA A 267 37.95 6.20 -0.06
N VAL A 268 38.24 6.93 1.03
CA VAL A 268 37.79 8.32 1.21
C VAL A 268 38.50 9.24 0.23
N GLN A 269 39.82 9.10 0.06
CA GLN A 269 40.59 9.87 -0.93
C GLN A 269 40.02 9.68 -2.35
N TRP A 270 39.78 8.43 -2.73
CA TRP A 270 39.17 8.10 -4.01
C TRP A 270 37.77 8.72 -4.16
N ALA A 271 36.92 8.59 -3.13
CA ALA A 271 35.55 9.09 -3.18
C ALA A 271 35.49 10.63 -3.31
N VAL A 272 36.41 11.33 -2.66
CA VAL A 272 36.54 12.80 -2.79
C VAL A 272 37.07 13.18 -4.16
N ALA A 273 38.15 12.54 -4.63
CA ALA A 273 38.75 12.81 -5.92
C ALA A 273 37.77 12.63 -7.10
N HIS A 274 36.83 11.72 -6.98
CA HIS A 274 35.81 11.46 -8.00
C HIS A 274 34.45 12.15 -7.71
N GLY A 275 34.40 13.09 -6.76
CA GLY A 275 33.18 13.83 -6.45
C GLY A 275 32.03 13.00 -5.87
N ILE A 276 32.32 11.76 -5.42
CA ILE A 276 31.33 10.86 -4.84
C ILE A 276 30.82 11.41 -3.52
N THR A 277 31.71 11.98 -2.72
CA THR A 277 31.40 12.66 -1.47
C THR A 277 32.21 13.95 -1.30
N THR A 278 31.64 14.90 -0.57
CA THR A 278 32.28 16.14 -0.12
C THR A 278 32.37 16.22 1.38
N GLY A 279 32.13 15.10 2.08
CA GLY A 279 32.04 15.06 3.55
C GLY A 279 30.61 15.23 4.05
N THR A 280 30.48 15.36 5.37
CA THR A 280 29.25 15.81 6.07
C THR A 280 29.30 17.32 6.33
N SER A 281 30.50 17.88 6.32
CA SER A 281 30.80 19.33 6.26
C SER A 281 32.06 19.56 5.43
N SER A 282 32.50 20.81 5.32
CA SER A 282 33.78 21.14 4.66
C SER A 282 35.00 20.55 5.38
N THR A 283 34.89 20.20 6.67
CA THR A 283 36.01 19.73 7.48
C THR A 283 35.79 18.37 8.16
N THR A 284 34.63 17.71 7.91
CA THR A 284 34.30 16.41 8.50
C THR A 284 33.76 15.43 7.49
N PHE A 285 34.19 14.18 7.59
CA PHE A 285 33.65 13.04 6.84
C PHE A 285 32.65 12.24 7.63
N THR A 286 32.77 12.20 8.95
CA THR A 286 32.00 11.43 9.93
C THR A 286 32.07 9.92 9.64
N PRO A 287 33.27 9.28 9.71
CA PRO A 287 33.48 7.89 9.29
C PRO A 287 32.54 6.91 9.97
N ALA A 288 32.42 6.98 11.30
CA ALA A 288 31.60 6.10 12.12
C ALA A 288 30.09 6.45 12.11
N GLY A 289 29.70 7.50 11.39
CA GLY A 289 28.30 7.87 11.27
C GLY A 289 27.49 6.85 10.47
N GLY A 290 26.27 6.56 10.92
CA GLY A 290 25.34 5.71 10.14
C GLY A 290 25.05 6.32 8.78
N CYS A 291 25.13 5.51 7.71
CA CYS A 291 24.87 5.98 6.36
C CYS A 291 23.39 5.86 6.01
N THR A 292 22.78 6.98 5.59
CA THR A 292 21.37 6.99 5.22
C THR A 292 21.15 6.43 3.82
N ARG A 293 19.90 6.04 3.53
CA ARG A 293 19.49 5.54 2.23
C ARG A 293 19.78 6.55 1.12
N ALA A 294 19.46 7.82 1.35
CA ALA A 294 19.77 8.91 0.42
C ALA A 294 21.27 9.04 0.15
N GLN A 295 22.10 8.94 1.18
CA GLN A 295 23.55 9.00 1.03
C GLN A 295 24.09 7.82 0.21
N ILE A 296 23.64 6.59 0.49
CA ILE A 296 24.13 5.40 -0.22
C ILE A 296 23.78 5.47 -1.72
N VAL A 297 22.52 5.78 -2.07
CA VAL A 297 22.13 5.87 -3.48
C VAL A 297 22.84 7.03 -4.18
N THR A 298 23.12 8.13 -3.46
CA THR A 298 23.89 9.26 -3.99
C THR A 298 25.35 8.86 -4.29
N PHE A 299 25.99 8.13 -3.40
CA PHE A 299 27.35 7.62 -3.62
C PHE A 299 27.40 6.66 -4.82
N LEU A 300 26.44 5.74 -4.90
CA LEU A 300 26.32 4.83 -6.04
C LEU A 300 26.09 5.56 -7.36
N TYR A 301 25.16 6.50 -7.38
CA TYR A 301 24.87 7.31 -8.56
C TYR A 301 26.10 8.09 -9.06
N ARG A 302 26.77 8.79 -8.15
CA ARG A 302 27.97 9.57 -8.47
C ARG A 302 29.17 8.70 -8.89
N SER A 303 29.25 7.46 -8.40
CA SER A 303 30.31 6.55 -8.82
C SER A 303 30.12 5.96 -10.22
N LYS A 304 28.94 6.15 -10.84
CA LYS A 304 28.60 5.65 -12.18
C LYS A 304 28.67 6.76 -13.25
N ASN A 305 28.68 8.01 -12.81
CA ASN A 305 28.74 9.20 -13.66
C ASN A 305 30.07 9.95 -13.44
#